data_46fb3fb62d9bb19fef6d59dc1ce46190
#
_entry.id   46fb3fb62d9bb19fef6d59dc1ce46190
#
_cell.length_a   1.000
_cell.length_b   1.000
_cell.length_c   1.000
_cell.angle_alpha   90.00
_cell.angle_beta   90.00
_cell.angle_gamma   90.00
#
_symmetry.space_group_name_H-M   'P 1'
#
loop_
_entity.id
_entity.type
_entity.pdbx_description
1 polymer ?
#
loop_
_entity_poly.entity_id
_entity_poly.type
_entity_poly.pdbx_seq_one_letter_code
_entity_poly.pdbx_strand_id
1 'polypeptide(L)'
;MNRKRYDLLAATALVVVLLCAGLLALGRAFRPGVPSALSNRPTPTPPTVPVIRRVGATVDDEAGAVTFHLVVRLPPDRTLQEALLWYDTETGHTPRRIVGPLPPDVTLSYRLDARVEGLTRALTTTAELDYWWLVRDSAGDTARAGGTALLGPGLQALVVPPPPPQPPPTFTWSLSETRHFRFHYMPATAAERDRFQLGRVAEASLQRITAVLEMEFGGQMDIYFVPRVFWQGGAAYGDKVQLISYLDRNYTAIETWTYFTHEGTHALAQDLLQPKEEGGPDGVLVEGLAVWASGGHYRQEPIDEWAAVIASSDRYIPLHDLRTGSFYEFQHETAYLESASFVKFLVEQGGLDRFKELYGLANHDPVHDNALVERLYGRGYAELDAEWLDHLATVDPTPEQAETWWLKVRSFDLMRRYETELDPDARVLPSTPPPEWMSDTLKLFIGRVNEPRNIILETALIAAQRRMYGGDPEGAAALLDDVEAALDADGEPVRPSLQARAGILNLLAAQDRAILRADEDAYRATLDRTFTGREERLELPFTAYWQEVVRLDLTDDGRRAEGVVLLHARTADAPFADDGQLFAVVFARAAEGWRMVAREPTLPRLTLPPPAESR
;
A
#
# COMPACT_ATOMS: atom_id res chain seq x y z
N MET A 1 18.94 25.60 32.24
CA MET A 1 17.62 26.19 31.89
C MET A 1 16.56 25.11 32.11
N ASN A 2 15.84 25.12 32.97
CA ASN A 2 14.81 25.45 33.84
C ASN A 2 14.20 24.23 34.57
N ARG A 3 14.81 23.79 35.68
CA ARG A 3 14.21 22.79 36.60
C ARG A 3 12.84 23.27 37.15
N LYS A 4 12.62 24.57 37.25
CA LYS A 4 11.37 25.19 37.77
C LYS A 4 10.10 24.97 36.92
N ARG A 5 10.21 24.60 35.66
CA ARG A 5 9.03 24.33 34.79
C ARG A 5 8.47 22.92 34.99
N TYR A 6 9.29 21.96 35.33
CA TYR A 6 8.85 20.58 35.58
C TYR A 6 8.16 20.44 36.95
N ASP A 7 8.59 21.20 37.92
CA ASP A 7 7.98 21.16 39.25
C ASP A 7 6.57 21.79 39.27
N LEU A 8 6.30 22.77 38.38
CA LEU A 8 4.98 23.39 38.25
C LEU A 8 3.99 22.47 37.52
N LEU A 9 4.42 21.73 36.51
CA LEU A 9 3.59 20.77 35.79
C LEU A 9 3.26 19.53 36.66
N ALA A 10 4.19 19.06 37.46
CA ALA A 10 3.95 17.97 38.38
C ALA A 10 2.98 18.36 39.51
N ALA A 11 3.06 19.59 40.01
CA ALA A 11 2.14 20.12 41.03
C ALA A 11 0.73 20.28 40.50
N THR A 12 0.59 20.72 39.25
CA THR A 12 -0.74 20.89 38.61
C THR A 12 -1.41 19.54 38.31
N ALA A 13 -0.65 18.53 37.88
CA ALA A 13 -1.17 17.19 37.65
C ALA A 13 -1.64 16.53 38.97
N LEU A 14 -0.93 16.73 40.06
CA LEU A 14 -1.28 16.17 41.38
C LEU A 14 -2.58 16.80 41.92
N VAL A 15 -2.80 18.10 41.71
CA VAL A 15 -4.02 18.81 42.13
C VAL A 15 -5.24 18.33 41.35
N VAL A 16 -5.11 18.06 40.03
CA VAL A 16 -6.19 17.54 39.21
C VAL A 16 -6.59 16.12 39.62
N VAL A 17 -5.61 15.26 39.94
CA VAL A 17 -5.87 13.88 40.42
C VAL A 17 -6.56 13.89 41.78
N LEU A 18 -6.17 14.78 42.70
CA LEU A 18 -6.81 14.90 44.01
C LEU A 18 -8.23 15.48 43.96
N LEU A 19 -8.51 16.40 43.00
CA LEU A 19 -9.85 16.93 42.76
C LEU A 19 -10.78 15.87 42.16
N CYS A 20 -10.31 15.06 41.24
CA CYS A 20 -11.09 13.94 40.68
C CYS A 20 -11.39 12.85 41.72
N ALA A 21 -10.44 12.54 42.61
CA ALA A 21 -10.64 11.59 43.70
C ALA A 21 -11.64 12.10 44.75
N GLY A 22 -11.61 13.42 45.04
CA GLY A 22 -12.53 14.07 45.98
C GLY A 22 -14.00 14.10 45.46
N LEU A 23 -14.19 14.32 44.15
CA LEU A 23 -15.52 14.29 43.53
C LEU A 23 -16.11 12.86 43.46
N LEU A 24 -15.29 11.84 43.31
CA LEU A 24 -15.73 10.44 43.35
C LEU A 24 -16.09 9.97 44.78
N ALA A 25 -15.49 10.56 45.83
CA ALA A 25 -15.79 10.24 47.23
C ALA A 25 -17.10 10.93 47.68
N LEU A 26 -17.38 12.14 47.25
CA LEU A 26 -18.60 12.87 47.57
C LEU A 26 -19.86 12.29 46.86
N GLY A 27 -19.71 11.68 45.73
CA GLY A 27 -20.82 11.02 44.99
C GLY A 27 -21.33 9.73 45.65
N ARG A 28 -20.62 9.18 46.64
CA ARG A 28 -21.00 7.94 47.36
C ARG A 28 -21.77 8.17 48.66
N ALA A 29 -21.85 9.42 49.17
CA ALA A 29 -22.40 9.69 50.50
C ALA A 29 -23.91 10.04 50.51
N PHE A 30 -24.60 10.19 49.40
CA PHE A 30 -26.02 10.49 49.37
C PHE A 30 -26.77 9.56 48.40
N ARG A 31 -27.15 8.37 48.89
CA ARG A 31 -28.25 7.60 48.31
C ARG A 31 -29.29 7.33 49.40
N PRO A 32 -30.51 7.91 49.33
CA PRO A 32 -31.61 7.44 50.15
C PRO A 32 -31.99 6.03 49.72
N GLY A 33 -32.12 5.13 50.68
CA GLY A 33 -32.49 3.75 50.46
C GLY A 33 -33.85 3.62 49.75
N VAL A 34 -33.85 3.12 48.54
CA VAL A 34 -35.04 2.59 47.87
C VAL A 34 -35.07 1.09 48.18
N PRO A 35 -36.21 0.52 48.63
CA PRO A 35 -36.28 -0.92 48.92
C PRO A 35 -36.09 -1.67 47.62
N SER A 36 -35.15 -2.61 47.66
CA SER A 36 -34.82 -3.54 46.58
C SER A 36 -36.00 -4.51 46.36
N ALA A 37 -36.87 -4.18 45.43
CA ALA A 37 -37.72 -5.19 44.82
C ALA A 37 -36.80 -6.00 43.87
N LEU A 38 -36.34 -7.14 44.30
CA LEU A 38 -35.69 -8.15 43.46
C LEU A 38 -36.67 -8.54 42.34
N SER A 39 -36.63 -7.83 41.23
CA SER A 39 -37.25 -8.30 40.01
C SER A 39 -36.42 -9.48 39.51
N ASN A 40 -36.98 -10.67 39.56
CA ASN A 40 -36.53 -11.84 38.82
C ASN A 40 -36.63 -11.56 37.31
N ARG A 41 -35.74 -10.76 36.78
CA ARG A 41 -35.52 -10.74 35.33
C ARG A 41 -34.67 -11.97 34.99
N PRO A 42 -35.18 -12.85 34.13
CA PRO A 42 -34.39 -13.97 33.69
C PRO A 42 -33.07 -13.43 33.11
N THR A 43 -31.97 -14.00 33.53
CA THR A 43 -30.64 -13.70 32.96
C THR A 43 -30.76 -13.95 31.45
N PRO A 44 -30.49 -12.98 30.60
CA PRO A 44 -30.63 -13.18 29.15
C PRO A 44 -29.68 -14.31 28.73
N THR A 45 -30.25 -15.31 28.05
CA THR A 45 -29.47 -16.41 27.48
C THR A 45 -28.37 -15.83 26.58
N PRO A 46 -27.13 -16.27 26.70
CA PRO A 46 -26.06 -15.84 25.81
C PRO A 46 -26.46 -16.12 24.36
N PRO A 47 -26.10 -15.23 23.41
CA PRO A 47 -26.34 -15.46 22.00
C PRO A 47 -25.56 -16.69 21.53
N THR A 48 -26.10 -17.40 20.56
CA THR A 48 -25.45 -18.54 19.88
C THR A 48 -24.75 -18.14 18.58
N VAL A 49 -25.05 -16.95 18.09
CA VAL A 49 -24.46 -16.31 16.90
C VAL A 49 -24.14 -14.86 17.22
N PRO A 50 -23.33 -14.17 16.43
CA PRO A 50 -23.06 -12.75 16.60
C PRO A 50 -24.36 -11.93 16.61
N VAL A 51 -24.47 -11.00 17.54
CA VAL A 51 -25.62 -10.09 17.64
C VAL A 51 -25.14 -8.66 17.61
N ILE A 52 -25.51 -7.92 16.57
CA ILE A 52 -25.29 -6.47 16.53
C ILE A 52 -26.33 -5.82 17.45
N ARG A 53 -25.85 -5.24 18.53
CA ARG A 53 -26.66 -4.58 19.55
C ARG A 53 -27.05 -3.17 19.18
N ARG A 54 -26.14 -2.48 18.50
CA ARG A 54 -26.35 -1.10 18.10
C ARG A 54 -25.50 -0.78 16.88
N VAL A 55 -26.10 -0.09 15.94
CA VAL A 55 -25.42 0.68 14.90
C VAL A 55 -25.86 2.14 14.99
N GLY A 56 -25.05 3.05 14.55
CA GLY A 56 -25.38 4.47 14.51
C GLY A 56 -24.34 5.23 13.70
N ALA A 57 -24.70 6.44 13.32
CA ALA A 57 -23.76 7.38 12.74
C ALA A 57 -23.91 8.72 13.45
N THR A 58 -22.79 9.39 13.68
CA THR A 58 -22.75 10.76 14.20
C THR A 58 -22.14 11.63 13.12
N VAL A 59 -22.89 12.67 12.74
CA VAL A 59 -22.47 13.64 11.73
C VAL A 59 -21.91 14.86 12.44
N ASP A 60 -20.71 15.26 12.06
CA ASP A 60 -20.04 16.46 12.52
C ASP A 60 -19.87 17.40 11.31
N ASP A 61 -20.86 18.26 11.12
CA ASP A 61 -20.92 19.16 9.97
C ASP A 61 -19.79 20.20 9.95
N GLU A 62 -19.32 20.64 11.11
CA GLU A 62 -18.24 21.62 11.20
C GLU A 62 -16.90 20.98 10.85
N ALA A 63 -16.73 19.73 11.26
CA ALA A 63 -15.52 18.97 11.00
C ALA A 63 -15.53 18.28 9.63
N GLY A 64 -16.64 18.25 8.91
CA GLY A 64 -16.76 17.54 7.63
C GLY A 64 -16.61 16.03 7.78
N ALA A 65 -17.13 15.44 8.84
CA ALA A 65 -16.90 14.04 9.14
C ALA A 65 -18.16 13.29 9.56
N VAL A 66 -18.18 11.98 9.27
CA VAL A 66 -19.19 11.04 9.75
C VAL A 66 -18.50 9.95 10.56
N THR A 67 -18.95 9.70 11.77
CA THR A 67 -18.45 8.61 12.60
C THR A 67 -19.51 7.53 12.69
N PHE A 68 -19.19 6.36 12.14
CA PHE A 68 -20.04 5.18 12.21
C PHE A 68 -19.71 4.37 13.47
N HIS A 69 -20.73 3.90 14.17
CA HIS A 69 -20.62 3.17 15.43
C HIS A 69 -21.22 1.77 15.29
N LEU A 70 -20.56 0.80 15.87
CA LEU A 70 -21.00 -0.59 15.96
C LEU A 70 -20.79 -1.10 17.38
N VAL A 71 -21.83 -1.70 17.95
CA VAL A 71 -21.75 -2.48 19.19
C VAL A 71 -22.18 -3.91 18.87
N VAL A 72 -21.26 -4.84 19.06
CA VAL A 72 -21.47 -6.26 18.79
C VAL A 72 -21.27 -7.07 20.05
N ARG A 73 -22.09 -8.10 20.24
CA ARG A 73 -21.94 -9.13 21.24
C ARG A 73 -21.85 -10.49 20.59
N LEU A 74 -20.81 -11.22 20.91
CA LEU A 74 -20.57 -12.57 20.43
C LEU A 74 -20.93 -13.61 21.49
N PRO A 75 -21.06 -14.90 21.11
CA PRO A 75 -21.04 -16.00 22.05
C PRO A 75 -19.78 -15.93 22.93
N PRO A 76 -19.84 -16.38 24.22
CA PRO A 76 -18.74 -16.20 25.17
C PRO A 76 -17.42 -16.88 24.78
N ASP A 77 -17.48 -17.91 23.94
CA ASP A 77 -16.37 -18.73 23.46
C ASP A 77 -15.83 -18.28 22.10
N ARG A 78 -16.30 -17.14 21.58
CA ARG A 78 -15.97 -16.65 20.23
C ARG A 78 -15.35 -15.28 20.26
N THR A 79 -14.57 -14.99 19.22
CA THR A 79 -13.96 -13.69 18.98
C THR A 79 -14.46 -13.10 17.66
N LEU A 80 -14.48 -11.79 17.53
CA LEU A 80 -14.77 -11.12 16.28
C LEU A 80 -13.55 -11.25 15.35
N GLN A 81 -13.74 -11.93 14.22
CA GLN A 81 -12.69 -12.11 13.22
C GLN A 81 -12.66 -10.95 12.22
N GLU A 82 -13.82 -10.37 11.96
CA GLU A 82 -13.93 -9.30 10.98
C GLU A 82 -15.15 -8.44 11.25
N ALA A 83 -14.98 -7.14 11.04
CA ALA A 83 -16.07 -6.18 10.87
C ALA A 83 -15.83 -5.39 9.57
N LEU A 84 -16.83 -5.37 8.71
CA LEU A 84 -16.82 -4.68 7.44
C LEU A 84 -17.87 -3.58 7.48
N LEU A 85 -17.45 -2.33 7.35
CA LEU A 85 -18.33 -1.18 7.18
C LEU A 85 -18.48 -0.87 5.69
N TRP A 86 -19.68 -0.65 5.28
CA TRP A 86 -20.04 -0.15 3.97
C TRP A 86 -20.79 1.15 4.09
N TYR A 87 -20.57 2.05 3.16
CA TYR A 87 -21.40 3.23 2.97
C TYR A 87 -21.54 3.53 1.49
N ASP A 88 -22.73 3.96 1.10
CA ASP A 88 -23.06 4.31 -0.28
C ASP A 88 -22.81 5.78 -0.52
N THR A 89 -22.21 6.08 -1.67
CA THR A 89 -22.07 7.43 -2.20
C THR A 89 -22.63 7.45 -3.62
N GLU A 90 -22.86 8.63 -4.18
CA GLU A 90 -23.29 8.73 -5.59
C GLU A 90 -22.29 8.12 -6.58
N THR A 91 -21.03 8.03 -6.20
CA THR A 91 -19.95 7.50 -7.01
C THR A 91 -19.65 6.02 -6.76
N GLY A 92 -20.34 5.37 -5.83
CA GLY A 92 -20.16 3.98 -5.47
C GLY A 92 -20.18 3.73 -3.97
N HIS A 93 -19.85 2.52 -3.55
CA HIS A 93 -19.69 2.18 -2.15
C HIS A 93 -18.28 1.77 -1.83
N THR A 94 -17.84 2.19 -0.66
CA THR A 94 -16.49 1.95 -0.20
C THR A 94 -16.52 1.11 1.06
N PRO A 95 -15.96 -0.12 1.03
CA PRO A 95 -15.84 -0.94 2.22
C PRO A 95 -14.67 -0.50 3.09
N ARG A 96 -14.88 -0.56 4.41
CA ARG A 96 -13.81 -0.44 5.41
C ARG A 96 -13.78 -1.69 6.26
N ARG A 97 -12.65 -2.35 6.27
CA ARG A 97 -12.46 -3.65 6.89
C ARG A 97 -11.62 -3.54 8.16
N ILE A 98 -12.12 -4.08 9.25
CA ILE A 98 -11.38 -4.26 10.50
C ILE A 98 -11.22 -5.77 10.72
N VAL A 99 -9.99 -6.23 10.84
CA VAL A 99 -9.65 -7.66 10.98
C VAL A 99 -9.23 -7.93 12.42
N GLY A 100 -9.78 -9.03 13.00
CA GLY A 100 -9.53 -9.47 14.37
C GLY A 100 -8.38 -10.48 14.48
N PRO A 101 -8.30 -11.19 15.62
CA PRO A 101 -9.40 -11.39 16.59
C PRO A 101 -9.59 -10.25 17.60
N LEU A 102 -10.84 -9.92 17.89
CA LEU A 102 -11.25 -8.98 18.92
C LEU A 102 -12.07 -9.69 20.01
N PRO A 103 -12.14 -9.15 21.26
CA PRO A 103 -12.90 -9.77 22.34
C PRO A 103 -14.39 -9.90 22.04
N PRO A 104 -15.15 -10.74 22.79
CA PRO A 104 -16.54 -11.04 22.49
C PRO A 104 -17.53 -9.87 22.64
N ASP A 105 -17.25 -8.92 23.50
CA ASP A 105 -18.04 -7.68 23.60
C ASP A 105 -17.16 -6.52 23.07
N VAL A 106 -17.50 -5.99 21.91
CA VAL A 106 -16.71 -4.97 21.24
C VAL A 106 -17.56 -3.78 20.79
N THR A 107 -17.03 -2.60 21.00
CA THR A 107 -17.51 -1.35 20.40
C THR A 107 -16.48 -0.86 19.42
N LEU A 108 -16.90 -0.74 18.16
CA LEU A 108 -16.07 -0.19 17.10
C LEU A 108 -16.63 1.16 16.64
N SER A 109 -15.75 2.03 16.21
CA SER A 109 -16.13 3.22 15.49
C SER A 109 -15.18 3.43 14.32
N TYR A 110 -15.72 3.94 13.23
CA TYR A 110 -14.96 4.37 12.07
C TYR A 110 -15.33 5.80 11.74
N ARG A 111 -14.32 6.68 11.70
CA ARG A 111 -14.51 8.07 11.32
C ARG A 111 -14.14 8.25 9.85
N LEU A 112 -15.10 8.69 9.09
CA LEU A 112 -14.97 9.05 7.69
C LEU A 112 -14.72 10.54 7.61
N ASP A 113 -13.60 10.96 7.06
CA ASP A 113 -13.34 12.34 6.69
C ASP A 113 -13.77 12.55 5.24
N ALA A 114 -14.76 13.38 5.03
CA ALA A 114 -15.34 13.58 3.72
C ALA A 114 -14.37 14.14 2.68
N ARG A 115 -13.33 14.87 3.10
CA ARG A 115 -12.29 15.38 2.20
C ARG A 115 -11.30 14.30 1.79
N VAL A 116 -10.78 13.58 2.78
CA VAL A 116 -9.79 12.53 2.56
C VAL A 116 -10.37 11.42 1.69
N GLU A 117 -11.67 11.16 1.84
CA GLU A 117 -12.34 10.07 1.15
C GLU A 117 -13.11 10.50 -0.11
N GLY A 118 -12.95 11.75 -0.55
CA GLY A 118 -13.58 12.24 -1.79
C GLY A 118 -15.11 12.38 -1.75
N LEU A 119 -15.68 12.28 -0.56
CA LEU A 119 -17.15 12.34 -0.39
C LEU A 119 -17.73 13.74 -0.46
N THR A 120 -16.91 14.78 -0.45
CA THR A 120 -17.38 16.17 -0.42
C THR A 120 -18.37 16.48 -1.54
N ARG A 121 -18.18 15.91 -2.71
CA ARG A 121 -19.09 16.11 -3.85
C ARG A 121 -20.37 15.30 -3.72
N ALA A 122 -20.28 14.07 -3.27
CA ALA A 122 -21.44 13.21 -3.03
C ALA A 122 -22.31 13.73 -1.88
N LEU A 123 -21.69 14.33 -0.86
CA LEU A 123 -22.37 14.88 0.30
C LEU A 123 -23.06 16.23 0.03
N THR A 124 -22.69 16.95 -1.01
CA THR A 124 -23.35 18.22 -1.39
C THR A 124 -24.65 18.03 -2.15
N THR A 125 -24.90 16.85 -2.70
CA THR A 125 -26.06 16.53 -3.54
C THR A 125 -27.06 15.61 -2.84
N THR A 126 -26.64 14.82 -1.85
CA THR A 126 -27.51 13.95 -1.08
C THR A 126 -27.54 14.34 0.40
N ALA A 127 -28.76 14.42 0.96
CA ALA A 127 -28.93 14.61 2.39
C ALA A 127 -28.77 13.30 3.20
N GLU A 128 -28.57 12.19 2.54
CA GLU A 128 -28.61 10.87 3.15
C GLU A 128 -27.40 10.02 2.71
N LEU A 129 -26.78 9.36 3.68
CA LEU A 129 -25.71 8.40 3.48
C LEU A 129 -26.11 7.06 4.07
N ASP A 130 -26.42 6.11 3.22
CA ASP A 130 -26.74 4.76 3.63
C ASP A 130 -25.47 4.01 4.00
N TYR A 131 -25.51 3.27 5.10
CA TYR A 131 -24.38 2.48 5.56
C TYR A 131 -24.84 1.20 6.24
N TRP A 132 -23.96 0.18 6.28
CA TRP A 132 -24.18 -1.03 7.06
C TRP A 132 -22.87 -1.67 7.52
N TRP A 133 -22.97 -2.41 8.61
CA TRP A 133 -21.92 -3.24 9.13
C TRP A 133 -22.24 -4.71 8.87
N LEU A 134 -21.22 -5.47 8.46
CA LEU A 134 -21.20 -6.91 8.45
C LEU A 134 -20.12 -7.36 9.43
N VAL A 135 -20.45 -8.25 10.36
CA VAL A 135 -19.53 -8.83 11.32
C VAL A 135 -19.46 -10.33 11.16
N ARG A 136 -18.28 -10.88 11.42
CA ARG A 136 -18.04 -12.32 11.41
C ARG A 136 -17.25 -12.75 12.64
N ASP A 137 -17.68 -13.85 13.27
CA ASP A 137 -17.01 -14.43 14.42
C ASP A 137 -16.01 -15.54 14.05
N SER A 138 -15.33 -16.09 15.06
CA SER A 138 -14.32 -17.15 14.90
C SER A 138 -14.90 -18.51 14.46
N ALA A 139 -16.19 -18.69 14.49
CA ALA A 139 -16.87 -19.88 13.94
C ALA A 139 -17.37 -19.65 12.50
N GLY A 140 -17.22 -18.42 11.96
CA GLY A 140 -17.69 -18.07 10.63
C GLY A 140 -19.12 -17.54 10.59
N ASP A 141 -19.84 -17.51 11.72
CA ASP A 141 -21.18 -16.95 11.77
C ASP A 141 -21.16 -15.44 11.57
N THR A 142 -22.19 -14.92 10.89
CA THR A 142 -22.26 -13.51 10.51
C THR A 142 -23.50 -12.82 11.05
N ALA A 143 -23.41 -11.49 11.22
CA ALA A 143 -24.55 -10.62 11.44
C ALA A 143 -24.39 -9.32 10.66
N ARG A 144 -25.52 -8.75 10.21
CA ARG A 144 -25.56 -7.48 9.47
C ARG A 144 -26.57 -6.53 10.09
N ALA A 145 -26.19 -5.26 10.16
CA ALA A 145 -27.11 -4.16 10.49
C ALA A 145 -26.62 -2.86 9.88
N GLY A 146 -27.51 -1.96 9.54
CA GLY A 146 -27.20 -0.67 8.94
C GLY A 146 -28.22 0.40 9.29
N GLY A 147 -28.07 1.56 8.67
CA GLY A 147 -28.92 2.73 8.84
C GLY A 147 -28.57 3.80 7.81
N THR A 148 -29.22 4.93 7.95
CA THR A 148 -29.01 6.11 7.13
C THR A 148 -28.50 7.25 8.02
N ALA A 149 -27.41 7.91 7.63
CA ALA A 149 -26.92 9.13 8.26
C ALA A 149 -27.46 10.35 7.48
N LEU A 150 -28.12 11.27 8.18
CA LEU A 150 -28.54 12.54 7.58
C LEU A 150 -27.37 13.51 7.60
N LEU A 151 -26.99 14.00 6.43
CA LEU A 151 -25.84 14.86 6.23
C LEU A 151 -26.29 16.32 6.16
N GLY A 152 -25.63 17.17 6.88
CA GLY A 152 -25.88 18.61 6.83
C GLY A 152 -25.06 19.34 5.76
N PRO A 153 -25.42 20.57 5.39
CA PRO A 153 -24.71 21.35 4.36
C PRO A 153 -23.31 21.81 4.77
N GLY A 154 -22.94 21.64 6.04
CA GLY A 154 -21.69 22.15 6.61
C GLY A 154 -20.46 21.25 6.44
N LEU A 155 -20.59 20.08 5.82
CA LEU A 155 -19.49 19.12 5.61
C LEU A 155 -18.33 19.61 4.73
N GLN A 156 -18.32 20.88 4.47
CA GLN A 156 -17.43 21.48 3.47
C GLN A 156 -16.12 21.97 4.01
N ALA A 157 -15.47 21.59 4.95
CA ALA A 157 -14.23 22.34 5.05
C ALA A 157 -13.31 22.23 6.25
N LEU A 158 -13.14 21.19 6.96
CA LEU A 158 -12.10 21.25 8.00
C LEU A 158 -11.21 20.02 8.09
N VAL A 159 -9.92 20.26 8.29
CA VAL A 159 -8.96 19.26 8.70
C VAL A 159 -9.37 18.74 10.07
N VAL A 160 -9.77 17.51 10.14
CA VAL A 160 -10.22 16.87 11.36
C VAL A 160 -9.03 16.21 12.05
N PRO A 161 -8.84 16.37 13.36
CA PRO A 161 -7.87 15.59 14.09
C PRO A 161 -8.15 14.08 13.93
N PRO A 162 -7.12 13.25 13.93
CA PRO A 162 -7.29 11.81 13.80
C PRO A 162 -8.29 11.30 14.86
N PRO A 163 -9.06 10.25 14.53
CA PRO A 163 -9.97 9.64 15.50
C PRO A 163 -9.20 9.19 16.74
N PRO A 164 -9.85 9.17 17.91
CA PRO A 164 -9.22 8.60 19.10
C PRO A 164 -8.76 7.18 18.80
N PRO A 165 -7.59 6.77 19.30
CA PRO A 165 -7.04 5.46 19.01
C PRO A 165 -8.06 4.38 19.37
N GLN A 166 -8.45 3.61 18.38
CA GLN A 166 -9.22 2.39 18.60
C GLN A 166 -8.26 1.31 19.11
N PRO A 167 -8.72 0.39 19.98
CA PRO A 167 -7.89 -0.74 20.30
C PRO A 167 -7.54 -1.46 19.01
N PRO A 168 -6.24 -1.63 18.71
CA PRO A 168 -5.84 -2.29 17.49
C PRO A 168 -6.39 -3.72 17.48
N PRO A 169 -6.94 -4.21 16.37
CA PRO A 169 -7.22 -5.62 16.24
C PRO A 169 -5.90 -6.38 16.44
N THR A 170 -5.94 -7.47 17.22
CA THR A 170 -4.79 -8.35 17.32
C THR A 170 -4.73 -9.22 16.08
N PHE A 171 -3.65 -9.16 15.34
CA PHE A 171 -3.42 -10.06 14.22
C PHE A 171 -2.71 -11.32 14.64
N THR A 172 -3.04 -12.39 13.95
CA THR A 172 -2.16 -13.55 13.87
C THR A 172 -1.63 -13.61 12.45
N TRP A 173 -0.33 -13.50 12.29
CA TRP A 173 0.32 -13.76 11.03
C TRP A 173 0.16 -15.23 10.65
N SER A 174 -0.27 -15.49 9.43
CA SER A 174 -0.16 -16.81 8.83
C SER A 174 1.25 -17.01 8.31
N LEU A 175 1.75 -18.24 8.44
CA LEU A 175 3.12 -18.59 8.07
C LEU A 175 3.13 -19.64 6.96
N SER A 176 3.98 -19.43 5.98
CA SER A 176 4.42 -20.48 5.06
C SER A 176 5.94 -20.44 4.90
N GLU A 177 6.55 -21.57 4.60
CA GLU A 177 8.00 -21.69 4.56
C GLU A 177 8.45 -22.30 3.25
N THR A 178 9.63 -21.88 2.80
CA THR A 178 10.45 -22.54 1.81
C THR A 178 11.79 -22.93 2.44
N ARG A 179 12.75 -23.35 1.64
CA ARG A 179 14.08 -23.71 2.16
C ARG A 179 14.77 -22.55 2.88
N HIS A 180 14.67 -21.33 2.29
CA HIS A 180 15.43 -20.19 2.77
C HIS A 180 14.56 -19.03 3.28
N PHE A 181 13.23 -19.16 3.25
CA PHE A 181 12.33 -18.09 3.62
C PHE A 181 11.22 -18.55 4.55
N ARG A 182 10.84 -17.67 5.48
CA ARG A 182 9.61 -17.70 6.27
C ARG A 182 8.74 -16.53 5.83
N PHE A 183 7.58 -16.81 5.26
CA PHE A 183 6.66 -15.82 4.75
C PHE A 183 5.55 -15.59 5.75
N HIS A 184 5.46 -14.36 6.25
CA HIS A 184 4.41 -13.90 7.14
C HIS A 184 3.42 -13.07 6.33
N TYR A 185 2.16 -13.45 6.32
CA TYR A 185 1.11 -12.78 5.57
C TYR A 185 -0.18 -12.68 6.37
N MET A 186 -0.98 -11.68 6.06
CA MET A 186 -2.30 -11.52 6.66
C MET A 186 -3.29 -12.40 5.91
N PRO A 187 -4.21 -13.07 6.62
CA PRO A 187 -5.30 -13.83 5.99
C PRO A 187 -6.13 -12.96 5.03
N ALA A 188 -6.61 -13.58 3.97
CA ALA A 188 -7.45 -12.97 2.93
C ALA A 188 -6.77 -11.79 2.20
N THR A 189 -5.46 -11.87 2.00
CA THR A 189 -4.69 -10.92 1.20
C THR A 189 -4.17 -11.56 -0.09
N ALA A 190 -3.70 -10.73 -1.02
CA ALA A 190 -3.06 -11.20 -2.25
C ALA A 190 -1.84 -12.10 -1.95
N ALA A 191 -1.09 -11.80 -0.89
CA ALA A 191 0.05 -12.60 -0.48
C ALA A 191 -0.34 -14.02 -0.04
N GLU A 192 -1.45 -14.19 0.68
CA GLU A 192 -1.97 -15.52 1.02
C GLU A 192 -2.35 -16.31 -0.22
N ARG A 193 -3.08 -15.68 -1.15
CA ARG A 193 -3.50 -16.32 -2.41
C ARG A 193 -2.30 -16.79 -3.23
N ASP A 194 -1.26 -15.95 -3.32
CA ASP A 194 -0.14 -16.16 -4.24
C ASP A 194 1.11 -16.77 -3.56
N ARG A 195 1.02 -17.17 -2.29
CA ARG A 195 2.16 -17.63 -1.45
C ARG A 195 3.09 -18.64 -2.11
N PHE A 196 2.54 -19.57 -2.90
CA PHE A 196 3.37 -20.59 -3.59
C PHE A 196 4.17 -20.01 -4.75
N GLN A 197 3.60 -19.04 -5.48
CA GLN A 197 4.31 -18.33 -6.53
C GLN A 197 5.38 -17.40 -5.92
N LEU A 198 5.03 -16.68 -4.86
CA LEU A 198 5.95 -15.82 -4.10
C LEU A 198 7.15 -16.62 -3.59
N GLY A 199 6.91 -17.81 -3.01
CA GLY A 199 7.98 -18.70 -2.57
C GLY A 199 8.96 -19.10 -3.69
N ARG A 200 8.44 -19.41 -4.88
CA ARG A 200 9.30 -19.73 -6.04
C ARG A 200 10.10 -18.52 -6.53
N VAL A 201 9.48 -17.35 -6.55
CA VAL A 201 10.14 -16.11 -6.97
C VAL A 201 11.24 -15.73 -5.98
N ALA A 202 10.96 -15.79 -4.68
CA ALA A 202 11.94 -15.48 -3.64
C ALA A 202 13.16 -16.41 -3.69
N GLU A 203 12.95 -17.73 -3.81
CA GLU A 203 14.06 -18.69 -3.93
C GLU A 203 14.91 -18.43 -5.20
N ALA A 204 14.27 -18.12 -6.33
CA ALA A 204 14.99 -17.78 -7.57
C ALA A 204 15.74 -16.44 -7.45
N SER A 205 15.16 -15.46 -6.75
CA SER A 205 15.83 -14.19 -6.46
C SER A 205 17.06 -14.39 -5.57
N LEU A 206 16.96 -15.22 -4.54
CA LEU A 206 18.10 -15.55 -3.70
C LEU A 206 19.22 -16.25 -4.49
N GLN A 207 18.88 -17.18 -5.41
CA GLN A 207 19.87 -17.81 -6.29
C GLN A 207 20.57 -16.75 -7.16
N ARG A 208 19.84 -15.76 -7.67
CA ARG A 208 20.43 -14.66 -8.43
C ARG A 208 21.38 -13.84 -7.57
N ILE A 209 20.94 -13.42 -6.38
CA ILE A 209 21.76 -12.59 -5.47
C ILE A 209 23.04 -13.33 -5.09
N THR A 210 22.95 -14.59 -4.68
CA THR A 210 24.12 -15.39 -4.30
C THR A 210 25.08 -15.58 -5.46
N ALA A 211 24.59 -15.71 -6.68
CA ALA A 211 25.44 -15.80 -7.87
C ALA A 211 26.09 -14.45 -8.21
N VAL A 212 25.32 -13.34 -8.17
CA VAL A 212 25.84 -12.00 -8.48
C VAL A 212 26.88 -11.55 -7.46
N LEU A 213 26.61 -11.81 -6.17
CA LEU A 213 27.50 -11.43 -5.09
C LEU A 213 28.58 -12.47 -4.79
N GLU A 214 28.58 -13.62 -5.46
CA GLU A 214 29.48 -14.74 -5.17
C GLU A 214 29.55 -15.03 -3.66
N MET A 215 28.36 -15.16 -3.06
CA MET A 215 28.18 -15.41 -1.62
C MET A 215 27.33 -16.65 -1.40
N GLU A 216 27.61 -17.38 -0.34
CA GLU A 216 26.73 -18.44 0.12
C GLU A 216 25.72 -17.88 1.14
N PHE A 217 24.51 -18.39 1.12
CA PHE A 217 23.50 -18.07 2.11
C PHE A 217 23.13 -19.29 2.92
N GLY A 218 23.25 -19.18 4.24
CA GLY A 218 22.83 -20.18 5.21
C GLY A 218 21.73 -19.65 6.13
N GLY A 219 20.69 -20.46 6.35
CA GLY A 219 19.59 -20.08 7.24
C GLY A 219 18.33 -19.68 6.50
N GLN A 220 17.51 -18.87 7.16
CA GLN A 220 16.23 -18.39 6.61
C GLN A 220 16.11 -16.88 6.80
N MET A 221 15.39 -16.22 5.89
CA MET A 221 14.96 -14.83 5.97
C MET A 221 13.48 -14.77 6.32
N ASP A 222 13.09 -13.82 7.13
CA ASP A 222 11.69 -13.53 7.42
C ASP A 222 11.18 -12.45 6.48
N ILE A 223 10.10 -12.73 5.75
CA ILE A 223 9.46 -11.77 4.87
C ILE A 223 8.05 -11.52 5.34
N TYR A 224 7.74 -10.27 5.64
CA TYR A 224 6.42 -9.80 6.05
C TYR A 224 5.74 -9.11 4.87
N PHE A 225 4.63 -9.68 4.41
CA PHE A 225 3.83 -9.08 3.34
C PHE A 225 2.77 -8.16 3.92
N VAL A 226 2.73 -6.95 3.41
CA VAL A 226 1.74 -5.95 3.78
C VAL A 226 0.85 -5.57 2.59
N PRO A 227 -0.48 -5.45 2.79
CA PRO A 227 -1.42 -5.16 1.71
C PRO A 227 -1.54 -3.67 1.41
N ARG A 228 -0.52 -2.89 1.74
CA ARG A 228 -0.47 -1.46 1.47
C ARG A 228 0.91 -1.08 0.96
N VAL A 229 0.94 -0.12 0.07
CA VAL A 229 2.18 0.45 -0.43
C VAL A 229 2.73 1.41 0.63
N PHE A 230 3.93 1.09 1.15
CA PHE A 230 4.77 2.02 1.87
C PHE A 230 5.89 2.40 0.95
N TRP A 231 6.09 3.66 0.65
CA TRP A 231 7.15 4.07 -0.25
C TRP A 231 7.35 3.17 -1.48
N GLN A 232 6.32 2.37 -1.81
CA GLN A 232 6.21 1.59 -3.04
C GLN A 232 7.14 0.41 -3.22
N GLY A 233 7.66 -0.12 -2.19
CA GLY A 233 8.54 -1.25 -2.37
C GLY A 233 8.54 -2.14 -1.16
N GLY A 234 9.66 -2.15 -0.52
CA GLY A 234 9.95 -2.88 0.67
C GLY A 234 10.89 -2.11 1.55
N ALA A 235 11.34 -2.78 2.57
CA ALA A 235 12.42 -2.35 3.42
C ALA A 235 13.11 -3.59 4.00
N ALA A 236 14.43 -3.59 4.02
CA ALA A 236 15.20 -4.56 4.77
C ALA A 236 15.55 -4.00 6.15
N TYR A 237 15.33 -4.82 7.17
CA TYR A 237 15.75 -4.56 8.52
C TYR A 237 16.90 -5.49 8.89
N GLY A 238 17.71 -5.14 9.86
CA GLY A 238 18.74 -6.04 10.35
C GLY A 238 18.21 -7.46 10.63
N ASP A 239 19.10 -8.41 10.84
CA ASP A 239 18.76 -9.80 11.16
C ASP A 239 17.92 -10.56 10.10
N LYS A 240 18.10 -10.21 8.82
CA LYS A 240 17.45 -10.92 7.68
C LYS A 240 15.92 -10.82 7.69
N VAL A 241 15.39 -9.69 8.14
CA VAL A 241 13.95 -9.38 8.09
C VAL A 241 13.67 -8.41 6.95
N GLN A 242 12.66 -8.70 6.16
CA GLN A 242 12.19 -7.85 5.06
C GLN A 242 10.70 -7.54 5.24
N LEU A 243 10.31 -6.34 4.87
CA LEU A 243 8.93 -5.92 4.69
C LEU A 243 8.70 -5.74 3.19
N ILE A 244 7.67 -6.36 2.64
CA ILE A 244 7.34 -6.23 1.22
C ILE A 244 5.87 -5.85 1.09
N SER A 245 5.63 -4.76 0.39
CA SER A 245 4.30 -4.36 -0.04
C SER A 245 3.83 -5.27 -1.18
N TYR A 246 2.75 -6.03 -0.94
CA TYR A 246 2.20 -6.93 -1.94
C TYR A 246 0.68 -6.82 -2.01
N LEU A 247 0.20 -6.30 -3.11
CA LEU A 247 -1.23 -6.10 -3.37
C LEU A 247 -1.48 -6.13 -4.89
N ASP A 248 -2.73 -6.39 -5.26
CA ASP A 248 -3.12 -6.50 -6.67
C ASP A 248 -3.06 -5.16 -7.41
N ARG A 249 -3.50 -4.06 -6.77
CA ARG A 249 -3.37 -2.70 -7.33
C ARG A 249 -2.14 -2.02 -6.75
N ASN A 250 -1.06 -2.02 -7.51
CA ASN A 250 0.16 -1.29 -7.18
C ASN A 250 0.44 -0.28 -8.30
N TYR A 251 0.53 1.01 -7.95
CA TYR A 251 0.79 2.08 -8.90
C TYR A 251 2.26 2.24 -9.30
N THR A 252 3.08 1.31 -8.88
CA THR A 252 4.44 1.14 -9.37
C THR A 252 4.52 -0.20 -10.11
N ALA A 253 4.91 -0.17 -11.38
CA ALA A 253 5.05 -1.38 -12.19
C ALA A 253 6.37 -2.12 -11.91
N ILE A 254 6.63 -2.42 -10.64
CA ILE A 254 7.78 -3.19 -10.21
C ILE A 254 7.49 -4.68 -10.38
N GLU A 255 8.41 -5.40 -10.98
CA GLU A 255 8.34 -6.86 -11.00
C GLU A 255 8.64 -7.42 -9.62
N THR A 256 7.83 -8.36 -9.15
CA THR A 256 7.92 -8.89 -7.78
C THR A 256 9.31 -9.45 -7.45
N TRP A 257 9.98 -10.07 -8.42
CA TRP A 257 11.33 -10.59 -8.22
C TRP A 257 12.36 -9.48 -7.95
N THR A 258 12.13 -8.26 -8.44
CA THR A 258 13.02 -7.12 -8.18
C THR A 258 13.01 -6.75 -6.71
N TYR A 259 11.83 -6.72 -6.06
CA TYR A 259 11.75 -6.50 -4.62
C TYR A 259 12.57 -7.54 -3.83
N PHE A 260 12.35 -8.83 -4.13
CA PHE A 260 13.09 -9.89 -3.45
C PHE A 260 14.58 -9.82 -3.69
N THR A 261 15.00 -9.40 -4.89
CA THR A 261 16.42 -9.25 -5.20
C THR A 261 17.00 -8.03 -4.50
N HIS A 262 16.33 -6.89 -4.55
CA HIS A 262 16.78 -5.64 -3.93
C HIS A 262 16.89 -5.78 -2.40
N GLU A 263 15.78 -6.10 -1.73
CA GLU A 263 15.76 -6.25 -0.27
C GLU A 263 16.60 -7.44 0.21
N GLY A 264 16.63 -8.51 -0.58
CA GLY A 264 17.50 -9.66 -0.31
C GLY A 264 18.98 -9.33 -0.42
N THR A 265 19.36 -8.40 -1.31
CA THR A 265 20.73 -7.91 -1.41
C THR A 265 21.15 -7.17 -0.15
N HIS A 266 20.29 -6.28 0.38
CA HIS A 266 20.54 -5.63 1.66
C HIS A 266 20.74 -6.66 2.78
N ALA A 267 19.86 -7.68 2.84
CA ALA A 267 19.94 -8.71 3.87
C ALA A 267 21.22 -9.55 3.78
N LEU A 268 21.69 -9.89 2.56
CA LEU A 268 22.95 -10.61 2.38
C LEU A 268 24.16 -9.72 2.63
N ALA A 269 24.11 -8.46 2.20
CA ALA A 269 25.21 -7.53 2.35
C ALA A 269 25.54 -7.20 3.82
N GLN A 270 24.60 -7.45 4.74
CA GLN A 270 24.90 -7.38 6.20
C GLN A 270 26.03 -8.34 6.59
N ASP A 271 26.13 -9.51 5.94
CA ASP A 271 27.18 -10.48 6.21
C ASP A 271 28.58 -10.02 5.72
N LEU A 272 28.66 -8.96 4.88
CA LEU A 272 29.90 -8.30 4.48
C LEU A 272 30.42 -7.32 5.52
N LEU A 273 29.53 -6.78 6.35
CA LEU A 273 29.89 -5.76 7.33
C LEU A 273 30.81 -6.33 8.38
N GLN A 274 31.91 -5.65 8.61
CA GLN A 274 32.81 -6.02 9.70
C GLN A 274 32.34 -5.41 11.01
N PRO A 275 32.54 -6.09 12.15
CA PRO A 275 32.20 -5.53 13.44
C PRO A 275 32.87 -4.16 13.64
N LYS A 276 32.05 -3.13 13.80
CA LYS A 276 32.54 -1.74 13.93
C LYS A 276 31.93 -1.05 15.13
N GLU A 277 32.63 -0.06 15.60
CA GLU A 277 32.20 0.74 16.72
C GLU A 277 30.98 1.61 16.35
N GLU A 278 30.89 2.16 15.15
CA GLU A 278 29.71 2.91 14.62
C GLU A 278 29.79 3.09 13.11
N GLY A 279 28.64 3.12 12.45
CA GLY A 279 28.48 3.44 11.03
C GLY A 279 28.46 2.20 10.09
N GLY A 280 28.13 2.42 8.86
CA GLY A 280 28.13 1.47 7.76
C GLY A 280 28.40 2.19 6.45
N PRO A 281 28.34 1.54 5.29
CA PRO A 281 28.51 2.20 3.99
C PRO A 281 27.43 3.27 3.78
N ASP A 282 27.75 4.28 2.96
CA ASP A 282 26.80 5.33 2.59
C ASP A 282 25.71 4.83 1.62
N GLY A 283 24.68 5.65 1.40
CA GLY A 283 23.53 5.30 0.57
C GLY A 283 23.92 4.92 -0.87
N VAL A 284 24.98 5.50 -1.42
CA VAL A 284 25.47 5.16 -2.78
C VAL A 284 25.92 3.71 -2.85
N LEU A 285 26.67 3.25 -1.86
CA LEU A 285 27.13 1.87 -1.83
C LEU A 285 26.00 0.89 -1.49
N VAL A 286 25.11 1.27 -0.55
CA VAL A 286 24.01 0.42 -0.08
C VAL A 286 22.97 0.22 -1.17
N GLU A 287 22.38 1.30 -1.67
CA GLU A 287 21.30 1.24 -2.65
C GLU A 287 21.84 0.89 -4.05
N GLY A 288 23.03 1.41 -4.36
CA GLY A 288 23.72 1.10 -5.61
C GLY A 288 24.00 -0.39 -5.76
N LEU A 289 24.44 -1.08 -4.70
CA LEU A 289 24.64 -2.53 -4.70
C LEU A 289 23.33 -3.28 -4.95
N ALA A 290 22.26 -2.88 -4.29
CA ALA A 290 20.96 -3.54 -4.40
C ALA A 290 20.35 -3.39 -5.81
N VAL A 291 20.39 -2.19 -6.40
CA VAL A 291 19.89 -1.95 -7.76
C VAL A 291 20.78 -2.63 -8.80
N TRP A 292 22.09 -2.59 -8.64
CA TRP A 292 23.01 -3.29 -9.54
C TRP A 292 22.81 -4.82 -9.50
N ALA A 293 22.64 -5.44 -8.33
CA ALA A 293 22.38 -6.87 -8.18
C ALA A 293 21.02 -7.26 -8.77
N SER A 294 20.02 -6.39 -8.65
CA SER A 294 18.72 -6.54 -9.31
C SER A 294 18.80 -6.39 -10.83
N GLY A 295 19.79 -5.65 -11.34
CA GLY A 295 19.90 -5.30 -12.75
C GLY A 295 18.93 -4.18 -13.15
N GLY A 296 18.51 -3.35 -12.18
CA GLY A 296 17.61 -2.24 -12.32
C GLY A 296 16.77 -2.04 -11.05
N HIS A 297 15.99 -0.96 -11.01
CA HIS A 297 15.20 -0.61 -9.83
C HIS A 297 13.78 -1.19 -9.86
N TYR A 298 13.12 -1.24 -11.03
CA TYR A 298 11.75 -1.76 -11.18
C TYR A 298 11.68 -3.12 -11.86
N ARG A 299 12.62 -3.35 -12.74
CA ARG A 299 12.81 -4.54 -13.57
C ARG A 299 14.25 -4.56 -14.07
N GLN A 300 14.55 -5.41 -15.03
CA GLN A 300 15.81 -5.28 -15.75
C GLN A 300 15.80 -3.98 -16.56
N GLU A 301 16.79 -3.11 -16.33
CA GLU A 301 16.89 -1.75 -16.87
C GLU A 301 18.29 -1.47 -17.40
N PRO A 302 18.46 -0.63 -18.42
CA PRO A 302 19.75 -0.30 -19.00
C PRO A 302 20.47 0.73 -18.11
N ILE A 303 21.16 0.24 -17.06
CA ILE A 303 21.71 1.06 -15.97
C ILE A 303 22.68 2.14 -16.50
N ASP A 304 23.68 1.76 -17.31
CA ASP A 304 24.70 2.71 -17.76
C ASP A 304 24.17 3.66 -18.82
N GLU A 305 23.28 3.20 -19.72
CA GLU A 305 22.66 4.08 -20.72
C GLU A 305 21.82 5.16 -20.05
N TRP A 306 21.04 4.80 -19.03
CA TRP A 306 20.27 5.77 -18.29
C TRP A 306 21.16 6.67 -17.41
N ALA A 307 22.22 6.14 -16.81
CA ALA A 307 23.19 6.95 -16.09
C ALA A 307 23.89 7.95 -17.03
N ALA A 308 24.19 7.58 -18.28
CA ALA A 308 24.73 8.49 -19.29
C ALA A 308 23.75 9.61 -19.67
N VAL A 309 22.43 9.30 -19.75
CA VAL A 309 21.38 10.32 -19.93
C VAL A 309 21.38 11.31 -18.77
N ILE A 310 21.45 10.80 -17.53
CA ILE A 310 21.49 11.63 -16.32
C ILE A 310 22.75 12.52 -16.33
N ALA A 311 23.92 11.93 -16.52
CA ALA A 311 25.22 12.64 -16.50
C ALA A 311 25.30 13.75 -17.53
N SER A 312 24.57 13.65 -18.65
CA SER A 312 24.50 14.66 -19.71
C SER A 312 23.41 15.72 -19.47
N SER A 313 22.67 15.65 -18.39
CA SER A 313 21.52 16.50 -18.10
C SER A 313 21.75 17.43 -16.89
N ASP A 314 20.80 18.33 -16.65
CA ASP A 314 20.73 19.17 -15.45
C ASP A 314 20.21 18.41 -14.20
N ARG A 315 19.93 17.11 -14.32
CA ARG A 315 19.47 16.25 -13.23
C ARG A 315 20.59 15.44 -12.57
N TYR A 316 21.80 15.50 -13.13
CA TYR A 316 22.96 14.87 -12.53
C TYR A 316 23.19 15.36 -11.10
N ILE A 317 23.32 14.42 -10.17
CA ILE A 317 23.62 14.70 -8.77
C ILE A 317 25.10 14.36 -8.55
N PRO A 318 25.96 15.35 -8.20
CA PRO A 318 27.37 15.06 -7.94
C PRO A 318 27.54 13.93 -6.93
N LEU A 319 28.40 12.97 -7.22
CA LEU A 319 28.63 11.80 -6.36
C LEU A 319 28.98 12.20 -4.92
N HIS A 320 29.71 13.33 -4.76
CA HIS A 320 29.99 13.90 -3.44
C HIS A 320 28.71 14.21 -2.67
N ASP A 321 27.73 14.83 -3.32
CA ASP A 321 26.46 15.23 -2.70
C ASP A 321 25.61 14.00 -2.35
N LEU A 322 25.55 13.00 -3.24
CA LEU A 322 24.89 11.72 -2.97
C LEU A 322 25.47 10.99 -1.75
N ARG A 323 26.79 11.07 -1.57
CA ARG A 323 27.50 10.37 -0.49
C ARG A 323 27.44 11.09 0.85
N THR A 324 27.44 12.41 0.84
CA THR A 324 27.55 13.24 2.06
C THR A 324 26.25 13.93 2.46
N GLY A 325 25.28 13.99 1.55
CA GLY A 325 23.95 14.55 1.77
C GLY A 325 22.95 13.52 2.30
N SER A 326 21.70 13.97 2.41
CA SER A 326 20.56 13.09 2.73
C SER A 326 20.15 12.33 1.48
N PHE A 327 20.74 11.17 1.24
CA PHE A 327 20.53 10.34 0.04
C PHE A 327 19.06 10.21 -0.37
N TYR A 328 18.16 9.95 0.60
CA TYR A 328 16.73 9.74 0.37
C TYR A 328 15.92 11.02 0.13
N GLU A 329 16.56 12.21 0.22
CA GLU A 329 15.92 13.50 -0.09
C GLU A 329 16.10 13.90 -1.57
N PHE A 330 17.04 13.27 -2.27
CA PHE A 330 17.22 13.49 -3.71
C PHE A 330 16.07 12.88 -4.53
N GLN A 331 16.04 13.23 -5.83
CA GLN A 331 15.11 12.57 -6.73
C GLN A 331 15.45 11.07 -6.78
N HIS A 332 14.50 10.27 -6.35
CA HIS A 332 14.69 8.87 -5.99
C HIS A 332 15.26 8.03 -7.14
N GLU A 333 14.63 8.08 -8.33
CA GLU A 333 15.06 7.26 -9.46
C GLU A 333 16.45 7.65 -9.96
N THR A 334 16.78 8.95 -9.91
CA THR A 334 18.11 9.47 -10.27
C THR A 334 19.17 8.97 -9.31
N ALA A 335 18.97 9.17 -8.00
CA ALA A 335 19.95 8.78 -6.98
C ALA A 335 20.25 7.28 -6.98
N TYR A 336 19.22 6.45 -7.10
CA TYR A 336 19.35 5.00 -7.11
C TYR A 336 20.08 4.48 -8.35
N LEU A 337 19.80 5.08 -9.52
CA LEU A 337 20.39 4.62 -10.76
C LEU A 337 21.84 5.09 -10.94
N GLU A 338 22.14 6.34 -10.59
CA GLU A 338 23.54 6.83 -10.55
C GLU A 338 24.37 5.95 -9.62
N SER A 339 23.85 5.66 -8.43
CA SER A 339 24.52 4.78 -7.46
C SER A 339 24.76 3.38 -8.01
N ALA A 340 23.79 2.81 -8.71
CA ALA A 340 23.92 1.47 -9.31
C ALA A 340 24.99 1.44 -10.41
N SER A 341 25.03 2.45 -11.29
CA SER A 341 26.04 2.57 -12.32
C SER A 341 27.43 2.80 -11.73
N PHE A 342 27.54 3.64 -10.69
CA PHE A 342 28.82 3.83 -10.01
C PHE A 342 29.31 2.56 -9.31
N VAL A 343 28.44 1.81 -8.62
CA VAL A 343 28.80 0.50 -8.03
C VAL A 343 29.22 -0.49 -9.09
N LYS A 344 28.50 -0.56 -10.23
CA LYS A 344 28.88 -1.38 -11.37
C LYS A 344 30.28 -1.01 -11.86
N PHE A 345 30.55 0.28 -12.05
CA PHE A 345 31.87 0.77 -12.45
C PHE A 345 32.97 0.37 -11.46
N LEU A 346 32.75 0.50 -10.15
CA LEU A 346 33.70 0.07 -9.12
C LEU A 346 34.03 -1.43 -9.21
N VAL A 347 32.99 -2.27 -9.42
CA VAL A 347 33.16 -3.72 -9.59
C VAL A 347 33.95 -4.03 -10.85
N GLU A 348 33.68 -3.37 -11.97
CA GLU A 348 34.40 -3.54 -13.24
C GLU A 348 35.86 -3.09 -13.13
N GLN A 349 36.15 -2.00 -12.41
CA GLN A 349 37.51 -1.49 -12.20
C GLN A 349 38.33 -2.33 -11.22
N GLY A 350 37.73 -2.88 -10.19
CA GLY A 350 38.46 -3.47 -9.08
C GLY A 350 38.18 -4.96 -8.83
N GLY A 351 37.14 -5.49 -9.46
CA GLY A 351 36.60 -6.80 -9.14
C GLY A 351 35.67 -6.79 -7.93
N LEU A 352 34.83 -7.80 -7.87
CA LEU A 352 33.79 -7.92 -6.83
C LEU A 352 34.39 -8.04 -5.42
N ASP A 353 35.47 -8.78 -5.24
CA ASP A 353 36.11 -8.96 -3.91
C ASP A 353 36.60 -7.64 -3.33
N ARG A 354 37.16 -6.76 -4.17
CA ARG A 354 37.62 -5.44 -3.76
C ARG A 354 36.44 -4.53 -3.39
N PHE A 355 35.36 -4.62 -4.14
CA PHE A 355 34.13 -3.92 -3.82
C PHE A 355 33.54 -4.39 -2.49
N LYS A 356 33.50 -5.71 -2.24
CA LYS A 356 33.05 -6.27 -0.95
C LYS A 356 33.93 -5.79 0.21
N GLU A 357 35.25 -5.68 0.00
CA GLU A 357 36.15 -5.13 1.02
C GLU A 357 35.84 -3.65 1.31
N LEU A 358 35.60 -2.85 0.25
CA LEU A 358 35.16 -1.46 0.39
C LEU A 358 33.86 -1.38 1.17
N TYR A 359 32.82 -2.10 0.75
CA TYR A 359 31.51 -2.13 1.38
C TYR A 359 31.58 -2.52 2.86
N GLY A 360 32.34 -3.59 3.16
CA GLY A 360 32.49 -4.10 4.51
C GLY A 360 33.28 -3.17 5.47
N LEU A 361 34.13 -2.28 4.95
CA LEU A 361 34.97 -1.39 5.74
C LEU A 361 34.53 0.09 5.71
N ALA A 362 33.66 0.49 4.79
CA ALA A 362 33.13 1.85 4.75
C ALA A 362 32.29 2.18 5.99
N ASN A 363 32.31 3.40 6.49
CA ASN A 363 31.66 3.80 7.74
C ASN A 363 30.94 5.15 7.70
N HIS A 364 30.64 5.63 6.50
CA HIS A 364 29.98 6.90 6.27
C HIS A 364 30.78 8.14 6.77
N ASP A 365 32.08 7.97 7.05
CA ASP A 365 32.97 9.09 7.31
C ASP A 365 33.70 9.47 6.00
N PRO A 366 33.49 10.66 5.43
CA PRO A 366 34.04 11.00 4.14
C PRO A 366 35.56 10.95 4.06
N VAL A 367 36.26 11.25 5.16
CA VAL A 367 37.74 11.22 5.21
C VAL A 367 38.23 9.78 5.27
N HIS A 368 37.65 8.98 6.15
CA HIS A 368 37.94 7.56 6.26
C HIS A 368 37.68 6.83 4.96
N ASP A 369 36.48 7.02 4.41
CA ASP A 369 36.03 6.30 3.22
C ASP A 369 36.84 6.71 1.98
N ASN A 370 37.26 7.98 1.86
CA ASN A 370 38.16 8.38 0.80
C ASN A 370 39.55 7.73 0.92
N ALA A 371 40.14 7.68 2.12
CA ALA A 371 41.40 6.99 2.36
C ALA A 371 41.30 5.46 2.11
N LEU A 372 40.15 4.89 2.43
CA LEU A 372 39.85 3.47 2.14
C LEU A 372 39.82 3.20 0.65
N VAL A 373 39.12 4.03 -0.11
CA VAL A 373 39.04 3.92 -1.58
C VAL A 373 40.42 4.13 -2.22
N GLU A 374 41.19 5.12 -1.78
CA GLU A 374 42.56 5.32 -2.25
C GLU A 374 43.45 4.09 -2.01
N ARG A 375 43.31 3.46 -0.85
CA ARG A 375 44.02 2.21 -0.52
C ARG A 375 43.61 1.05 -1.43
N LEU A 376 42.32 0.89 -1.73
CA LEU A 376 41.77 -0.24 -2.48
C LEU A 376 41.88 -0.05 -3.99
N TYR A 377 41.62 1.14 -4.50
CA TYR A 377 41.55 1.44 -5.93
C TYR A 377 42.74 2.25 -6.45
N GLY A 378 43.58 2.76 -5.54
CA GLY A 378 44.74 3.62 -5.89
C GLY A 378 44.35 5.07 -6.28
N ARG A 379 43.09 5.43 -6.09
CA ARG A 379 42.47 6.72 -6.45
C ARG A 379 41.40 7.06 -5.44
N GLY A 380 41.22 8.37 -5.18
CA GLY A 380 40.15 8.85 -4.31
C GLY A 380 38.78 8.88 -5.02
N TYR A 381 37.72 9.13 -4.26
CA TYR A 381 36.38 9.22 -4.82
C TYR A 381 36.22 10.28 -5.91
N ALA A 382 36.85 11.45 -5.78
CA ALA A 382 36.78 12.48 -6.81
C ALA A 382 37.45 12.08 -8.14
N GLU A 383 38.51 11.25 -8.10
CA GLU A 383 39.15 10.74 -9.28
C GLU A 383 38.32 9.63 -9.92
N LEU A 384 37.75 8.73 -9.09
CA LEU A 384 36.85 7.68 -9.56
C LEU A 384 35.53 8.23 -10.13
N ASP A 385 34.99 9.31 -9.55
CA ASP A 385 33.85 10.03 -10.09
C ASP A 385 34.13 10.60 -11.48
N ALA A 386 35.27 11.26 -11.65
CA ALA A 386 35.67 11.78 -12.95
C ALA A 386 35.87 10.67 -13.99
N GLU A 387 36.50 9.57 -13.62
CA GLU A 387 36.70 8.41 -14.52
C GLU A 387 35.37 7.70 -14.85
N TRP A 388 34.43 7.62 -13.90
CA TRP A 388 33.08 7.11 -14.14
C TRP A 388 32.32 8.01 -15.11
N LEU A 389 32.39 9.32 -14.95
CA LEU A 389 31.78 10.27 -15.88
C LEU A 389 32.42 10.20 -17.28
N ASP A 390 33.74 10.02 -17.36
CA ASP A 390 34.45 9.79 -18.64
C ASP A 390 33.99 8.46 -19.27
N HIS A 391 33.76 7.40 -18.47
CA HIS A 391 33.19 6.14 -18.94
C HIS A 391 31.77 6.35 -19.48
N LEU A 392 30.89 7.03 -18.73
CA LEU A 392 29.52 7.31 -19.16
C LEU A 392 29.47 8.15 -20.45
N ALA A 393 30.45 9.06 -20.66
CA ALA A 393 30.56 9.81 -21.90
C ALA A 393 30.86 8.94 -23.14
N THR A 394 31.28 7.69 -22.96
CA THR A 394 31.48 6.72 -24.04
C THR A 394 30.24 5.86 -24.32
N VAL A 395 29.25 5.88 -23.43
CA VAL A 395 27.98 5.17 -23.59
C VAL A 395 27.06 6.00 -24.49
N ASP A 396 26.45 5.37 -25.48
CA ASP A 396 25.58 6.02 -26.47
C ASP A 396 24.12 5.55 -26.27
N PRO A 397 23.35 6.17 -25.37
CA PRO A 397 21.97 5.79 -25.15
C PRO A 397 21.11 6.13 -26.38
N THR A 398 20.22 5.22 -26.73
CA THR A 398 19.26 5.49 -27.80
C THR A 398 18.27 6.59 -27.38
N PRO A 399 17.70 7.33 -28.34
CA PRO A 399 16.65 8.33 -28.05
C PRO A 399 15.47 7.73 -27.27
N GLU A 400 15.09 6.47 -27.57
CA GLU A 400 14.02 5.74 -26.86
C GLU A 400 14.40 5.44 -25.39
N GLN A 401 15.65 5.06 -25.13
CA GLN A 401 16.15 4.86 -23.76
C GLN A 401 16.14 6.18 -22.98
N ALA A 402 16.55 7.28 -23.60
CA ALA A 402 16.51 8.60 -22.96
C ALA A 402 15.06 9.03 -22.66
N GLU A 403 14.15 8.87 -23.60
CA GLU A 403 12.74 9.20 -23.41
C GLU A 403 12.11 8.35 -22.31
N THR A 404 12.35 7.04 -22.30
CA THR A 404 11.87 6.13 -21.27
C THR A 404 12.38 6.53 -19.89
N TRP A 405 13.63 6.93 -19.77
CA TRP A 405 14.19 7.43 -18.52
C TRP A 405 13.43 8.66 -18.01
N TRP A 406 13.21 9.67 -18.87
CA TRP A 406 12.49 10.88 -18.48
C TRP A 406 11.04 10.60 -18.06
N LEU A 407 10.38 9.69 -18.74
CA LEU A 407 9.04 9.26 -18.36
C LEU A 407 9.02 8.52 -17.01
N LYS A 408 10.07 7.75 -16.72
CA LYS A 408 10.21 7.07 -15.43
C LYS A 408 10.35 8.09 -14.28
N VAL A 409 11.23 9.06 -14.42
CA VAL A 409 11.40 10.16 -13.44
C VAL A 409 10.08 10.90 -13.22
N ARG A 410 9.43 11.32 -14.31
CA ARG A 410 8.16 12.04 -14.24
C ARG A 410 7.05 11.19 -13.60
N SER A 411 6.98 9.92 -13.95
CA SER A 411 6.01 8.98 -13.34
C SER A 411 6.20 8.89 -11.83
N PHE A 412 7.46 8.82 -11.38
CA PHE A 412 7.79 8.80 -9.97
C PHE A 412 7.40 10.12 -9.27
N ASP A 413 7.74 11.26 -9.85
CA ASP A 413 7.43 12.57 -9.28
C ASP A 413 5.92 12.79 -9.14
N LEU A 414 5.14 12.42 -10.16
CA LEU A 414 3.67 12.51 -10.12
C LEU A 414 3.05 11.54 -9.11
N MET A 415 3.62 10.36 -8.98
CA MET A 415 3.21 9.41 -8.00
C MET A 415 3.48 9.92 -6.57
N ARG A 416 4.65 10.52 -6.31
CA ARG A 416 4.96 11.16 -5.02
C ARG A 416 4.05 12.34 -4.73
N ARG A 417 3.70 13.10 -5.76
CA ARG A 417 2.72 14.17 -5.65
C ARG A 417 1.34 13.61 -5.28
N TYR A 418 0.88 12.57 -5.97
CA TYR A 418 -0.35 11.86 -5.66
C TYR A 418 -0.40 11.37 -4.20
N GLU A 419 0.65 10.71 -3.73
CA GLU A 419 0.74 10.25 -2.35
C GLU A 419 0.68 11.40 -1.36
N THR A 420 1.37 12.50 -1.62
CA THR A 420 1.42 13.64 -0.71
C THR A 420 0.06 14.34 -0.61
N GLU A 421 -0.64 14.49 -1.73
CA GLU A 421 -1.88 15.27 -1.81
C GLU A 421 -3.13 14.44 -1.49
N LEU A 422 -3.17 13.16 -1.90
CA LEU A 422 -4.38 12.34 -1.87
C LEU A 422 -4.27 11.05 -1.04
N ASP A 423 -3.06 10.56 -0.75
CA ASP A 423 -2.84 9.37 0.09
C ASP A 423 -1.59 9.51 0.97
N PRO A 424 -1.54 10.49 1.87
CA PRO A 424 -0.33 10.81 2.64
C PRO A 424 0.14 9.67 3.53
N ASP A 425 -0.75 8.79 3.95
CA ASP A 425 -0.42 7.61 4.75
C ASP A 425 0.40 6.56 3.96
N ALA A 426 0.42 6.62 2.63
CA ALA A 426 1.23 5.73 1.80
C ALA A 426 2.74 5.96 1.95
N ARG A 427 3.14 7.10 2.50
CA ARG A 427 4.55 7.47 2.70
C ARG A 427 5.12 7.09 4.07
N VAL A 428 4.38 6.41 4.89
CA VAL A 428 4.85 6.02 6.23
C VAL A 428 5.67 4.74 6.14
N LEU A 429 6.95 4.84 6.41
CA LEU A 429 7.83 3.68 6.60
C LEU A 429 8.01 3.44 8.10
N PRO A 430 7.71 2.23 8.60
CA PRO A 430 7.98 1.88 9.99
C PRO A 430 9.48 1.95 10.31
N SER A 431 9.84 2.55 11.43
CA SER A 431 11.23 2.66 11.87
C SER A 431 11.77 1.40 12.56
N THR A 432 10.89 0.48 12.90
CA THR A 432 11.22 -0.78 13.57
C THR A 432 10.69 -1.97 12.76
N PRO A 433 11.36 -3.14 12.83
CA PRO A 433 10.90 -4.31 12.08
C PRO A 433 9.55 -4.83 12.58
N PRO A 434 8.77 -5.52 11.73
CA PRO A 434 7.61 -6.30 12.16
C PRO A 434 8.04 -7.41 13.15
N PRO A 435 7.21 -7.83 14.11
CA PRO A 435 5.83 -7.39 14.34
C PRO A 435 5.70 -6.23 15.36
N GLU A 436 6.81 -5.64 15.82
CA GLU A 436 6.82 -4.71 16.95
C GLU A 436 5.98 -3.45 16.74
N TRP A 437 5.97 -2.93 15.51
CA TRP A 437 5.22 -1.71 15.15
C TRP A 437 3.76 -1.95 14.78
N MET A 438 3.30 -3.20 14.72
CA MET A 438 1.97 -3.52 14.20
C MET A 438 0.82 -2.91 14.98
N SER A 439 0.96 -2.80 16.29
CA SER A 439 -0.08 -2.22 17.13
C SER A 439 -0.37 -0.74 16.78
N ASP A 440 0.64 0.01 16.40
CA ASP A 440 0.55 1.46 16.16
C ASP A 440 0.20 1.80 14.71
N THR A 441 0.62 0.95 13.78
CA THR A 441 0.47 1.20 12.34
C THR A 441 -0.61 0.36 11.68
N LEU A 442 -1.31 -0.47 12.44
CA LEU A 442 -2.34 -1.38 11.93
C LEU A 442 -3.42 -0.69 11.09
N LYS A 443 -3.81 0.53 11.46
CA LYS A 443 -4.73 1.37 10.68
C LYS A 443 -4.25 1.58 9.23
N LEU A 444 -2.93 1.58 9.01
CA LEU A 444 -2.33 1.75 7.69
C LEU A 444 -2.47 0.50 6.82
N PHE A 445 -2.61 -0.68 7.45
CA PHE A 445 -2.80 -1.93 6.74
C PHE A 445 -4.26 -2.26 6.43
N ILE A 446 -5.19 -1.75 7.25
CA ILE A 446 -6.62 -2.07 7.14
C ILE A 446 -7.28 -1.28 6.03
N GLY A 447 -6.75 -0.12 5.69
CA GLY A 447 -7.39 0.80 4.77
C GLY A 447 -6.45 1.36 3.74
N ARG A 448 -6.42 0.77 2.54
CA ARG A 448 -6.05 1.53 1.37
C ARG A 448 -7.19 2.48 1.06
N VAL A 449 -6.88 3.72 0.69
CA VAL A 449 -7.89 4.65 0.21
C VAL A 449 -8.49 4.09 -1.09
N ASN A 450 -9.75 3.71 -1.06
CA ASN A 450 -10.49 3.16 -2.20
C ASN A 450 -11.46 4.18 -2.78
N GLU A 451 -11.12 5.46 -2.69
CA GLU A 451 -11.82 6.55 -3.31
C GLU A 451 -11.81 6.41 -4.84
N PRO A 452 -12.91 6.65 -5.53
CA PRO A 452 -12.94 6.61 -6.98
C PRO A 452 -11.85 7.47 -7.62
N ARG A 453 -11.58 8.68 -7.09
CA ARG A 453 -10.51 9.55 -7.62
C ARG A 453 -9.13 8.93 -7.48
N ASN A 454 -8.84 8.27 -6.34
CA ASN A 454 -7.57 7.60 -6.11
C ASN A 454 -7.40 6.40 -7.05
N ILE A 455 -8.45 5.58 -7.20
CA ILE A 455 -8.45 4.44 -8.13
C ILE A 455 -8.24 4.91 -9.58
N ILE A 456 -8.87 6.00 -9.98
CA ILE A 456 -8.71 6.59 -11.31
C ILE A 456 -7.25 6.97 -11.56
N LEU A 457 -6.62 7.68 -10.63
CA LEU A 457 -5.24 8.13 -10.76
C LEU A 457 -4.24 6.98 -10.66
N GLU A 458 -4.39 6.08 -9.71
CA GLU A 458 -3.53 4.91 -9.58
C GLU A 458 -3.58 4.02 -10.82
N THR A 459 -4.78 3.73 -11.35
CA THR A 459 -4.90 2.94 -12.58
C THR A 459 -4.38 3.67 -13.82
N ALA A 460 -4.37 5.00 -13.84
CA ALA A 460 -3.74 5.78 -14.88
C ALA A 460 -2.21 5.75 -14.79
N LEU A 461 -1.64 5.89 -13.57
CA LEU A 461 -0.21 5.74 -13.32
C LEU A 461 0.30 4.34 -13.69
N ILE A 462 -0.43 3.29 -13.30
CA ILE A 462 -0.11 1.91 -13.69
C ILE A 462 -0.12 1.76 -15.22
N ALA A 463 -1.13 2.30 -15.89
CA ALA A 463 -1.22 2.22 -17.35
C ALA A 463 -0.10 3.01 -18.03
N ALA A 464 0.28 4.17 -17.52
CA ALA A 464 1.40 4.96 -18.03
C ALA A 464 2.72 4.17 -17.94
N GLN A 465 3.01 3.59 -16.79
CA GLN A 465 4.22 2.75 -16.63
C GLN A 465 4.20 1.52 -17.54
N ARG A 466 3.04 0.87 -17.71
CA ARG A 466 2.91 -0.27 -18.62
C ARG A 466 3.14 0.13 -20.08
N ARG A 467 2.64 1.28 -20.52
CA ARG A 467 2.89 1.82 -21.88
C ARG A 467 4.37 2.16 -22.05
N MET A 468 4.96 2.87 -21.11
CA MET A 468 6.37 3.22 -21.10
C MET A 468 7.28 1.99 -21.31
N TYR A 469 7.13 0.97 -20.47
CA TYR A 469 7.91 -0.26 -20.59
C TYR A 469 7.45 -1.19 -21.73
N GLY A 470 6.30 -0.94 -22.32
CA GLY A 470 5.75 -1.62 -23.49
C GLY A 470 6.17 -1.03 -24.84
N GLY A 471 6.98 0.04 -24.83
CA GLY A 471 7.45 0.71 -26.06
C GLY A 471 6.41 1.69 -26.65
N ASP A 472 5.54 2.27 -25.81
CA ASP A 472 4.60 3.34 -26.17
C ASP A 472 4.84 4.57 -25.29
N PRO A 473 5.96 5.29 -25.50
CA PRO A 473 6.29 6.46 -24.71
C PRO A 473 5.31 7.62 -24.90
N GLU A 474 4.79 7.83 -26.10
CA GLU A 474 3.81 8.89 -26.37
C GLU A 474 2.50 8.66 -25.58
N GLY A 475 2.00 7.42 -25.58
CA GLY A 475 0.82 7.05 -24.79
C GLY A 475 1.06 7.12 -23.29
N ALA A 476 2.27 6.83 -22.83
CA ALA A 476 2.68 7.01 -21.43
C ALA A 476 2.68 8.49 -21.05
N ALA A 477 3.33 9.34 -21.86
CA ALA A 477 3.40 10.78 -21.63
C ALA A 477 2.00 11.41 -21.55
N ALA A 478 1.10 11.06 -22.47
CA ALA A 478 -0.27 11.55 -22.47
C ALA A 478 -1.05 11.18 -21.21
N LEU A 479 -0.86 9.97 -20.66
CA LEU A 479 -1.48 9.58 -19.40
C LEU A 479 -0.89 10.33 -18.21
N LEU A 480 0.42 10.59 -18.20
CA LEU A 480 1.07 11.40 -17.16
C LEU A 480 0.59 12.85 -17.20
N ASP A 481 0.36 13.43 -18.40
CA ASP A 481 -0.27 14.75 -18.57
C ASP A 481 -1.68 14.78 -17.98
N ASP A 482 -2.45 13.71 -18.19
CA ASP A 482 -3.81 13.60 -17.65
C ASP A 482 -3.81 13.48 -16.12
N VAL A 483 -2.87 12.72 -15.54
CA VAL A 483 -2.70 12.60 -14.10
C VAL A 483 -2.30 13.94 -13.49
N GLU A 484 -1.33 14.63 -14.08
CA GLU A 484 -0.87 15.94 -13.62
C GLU A 484 -2.01 16.97 -13.63
N ALA A 485 -2.78 17.02 -14.72
CA ALA A 485 -3.94 17.90 -14.82
C ALA A 485 -5.03 17.59 -13.78
N ALA A 486 -5.19 16.32 -13.40
CA ALA A 486 -6.12 15.95 -12.35
C ALA A 486 -5.61 16.34 -10.96
N LEU A 487 -4.30 16.17 -10.68
CA LEU A 487 -3.71 16.63 -9.43
C LEU A 487 -3.82 18.16 -9.29
N ASP A 488 -3.62 18.91 -10.37
CA ASP A 488 -3.85 20.37 -10.40
C ASP A 488 -5.32 20.75 -10.14
N ALA A 489 -6.23 19.81 -10.30
CA ALA A 489 -7.67 19.96 -10.08
C ALA A 489 -8.16 19.15 -8.85
N ASP A 490 -7.35 19.03 -7.80
CA ASP A 490 -7.68 18.32 -6.55
C ASP A 490 -8.13 16.86 -6.74
N GLY A 491 -7.57 16.18 -7.73
CA GLY A 491 -7.88 14.78 -8.07
C GLY A 491 -9.12 14.60 -8.96
N GLU A 492 -9.73 15.68 -9.46
CA GLU A 492 -10.89 15.60 -10.34
C GLU A 492 -10.50 15.06 -11.74
N PRO A 493 -11.30 14.15 -12.33
CA PRO A 493 -11.01 13.55 -13.63
C PRO A 493 -11.34 14.50 -14.79
N VAL A 494 -10.57 15.58 -14.93
CA VAL A 494 -10.81 16.66 -15.92
C VAL A 494 -10.51 16.25 -17.36
N ARG A 495 -9.79 15.15 -17.57
CA ARG A 495 -9.40 14.67 -18.90
C ARG A 495 -10.25 13.49 -19.38
N PRO A 496 -10.46 13.33 -20.70
CA PRO A 496 -11.31 12.26 -21.25
C PRO A 496 -10.92 10.85 -20.84
N SER A 497 -9.61 10.54 -20.74
CA SER A 497 -9.13 9.22 -20.31
C SER A 497 -9.49 8.92 -18.86
N LEU A 498 -9.41 9.92 -17.98
CA LEU A 498 -9.77 9.80 -16.57
C LEU A 498 -11.29 9.76 -16.39
N GLN A 499 -12.04 10.54 -17.18
CA GLN A 499 -13.52 10.47 -17.22
C GLN A 499 -14.02 9.11 -17.69
N ALA A 500 -13.32 8.48 -18.65
CA ALA A 500 -13.63 7.13 -19.09
C ALA A 500 -13.43 6.11 -17.95
N ARG A 501 -12.35 6.22 -17.17
CA ARG A 501 -12.10 5.42 -15.96
C ARG A 501 -13.19 5.62 -14.91
N ALA A 502 -13.55 6.86 -14.64
CA ALA A 502 -14.66 7.20 -13.74
C ALA A 502 -15.97 6.55 -14.21
N GLY A 503 -16.27 6.58 -15.49
CA GLY A 503 -17.44 5.93 -16.08
C GLY A 503 -17.47 4.41 -15.87
N ILE A 504 -16.31 3.75 -15.97
CA ILE A 504 -16.19 2.30 -15.72
C ILE A 504 -16.37 1.99 -14.22
N LEU A 505 -15.78 2.79 -13.33
CA LEU A 505 -15.99 2.63 -11.89
C LEU A 505 -17.47 2.78 -11.51
N ASN A 506 -18.16 3.76 -12.10
CA ASN A 506 -19.60 3.95 -11.89
C ASN A 506 -20.43 2.76 -12.41
N LEU A 507 -20.04 2.16 -13.55
CA LEU A 507 -20.66 0.94 -14.06
C LEU A 507 -20.51 -0.21 -13.06
N LEU A 508 -19.29 -0.46 -12.56
CA LEU A 508 -19.02 -1.52 -11.59
C LEU A 508 -19.80 -1.30 -10.30
N ALA A 509 -19.82 -0.09 -9.77
CA ALA A 509 -20.61 0.24 -8.60
C ALA A 509 -22.12 0.05 -8.81
N ALA A 510 -22.65 0.34 -10.00
CA ALA A 510 -24.05 0.05 -10.35
C ALA A 510 -24.31 -1.46 -10.39
N GLN A 511 -23.37 -2.23 -10.96
CA GLN A 511 -23.43 -3.69 -11.01
C GLN A 511 -23.42 -4.30 -9.60
N ASP A 512 -22.52 -3.85 -8.73
CA ASP A 512 -22.41 -4.31 -7.34
C ASP A 512 -23.73 -4.08 -6.57
N ARG A 513 -24.32 -2.89 -6.71
CA ARG A 513 -25.62 -2.60 -6.11
C ARG A 513 -26.74 -3.49 -6.63
N ALA A 514 -26.78 -3.75 -7.94
CA ALA A 514 -27.78 -4.62 -8.54
C ALA A 514 -27.66 -6.05 -8.01
N ILE A 515 -26.43 -6.57 -7.89
CA ILE A 515 -26.16 -7.90 -7.35
C ILE A 515 -26.59 -8.00 -5.88
N LEU A 516 -26.22 -7.03 -5.06
CA LEU A 516 -26.59 -7.00 -3.64
C LEU A 516 -28.10 -6.93 -3.39
N ARG A 517 -28.85 -6.34 -4.33
CA ARG A 517 -30.31 -6.22 -4.27
C ARG A 517 -31.03 -7.36 -4.99
N ALA A 518 -30.31 -8.28 -5.62
CA ALA A 518 -30.83 -9.30 -6.52
C ALA A 518 -31.72 -8.72 -7.64
N ASP A 519 -31.35 -7.52 -8.13
CA ASP A 519 -32.06 -6.81 -9.20
C ASP A 519 -31.48 -7.25 -10.57
N GLU A 520 -32.14 -8.24 -11.16
CA GLU A 520 -31.70 -8.83 -12.43
C GLU A 520 -31.74 -7.83 -13.60
N ASP A 521 -32.75 -6.98 -13.65
CA ASP A 521 -32.90 -6.02 -14.74
C ASP A 521 -31.80 -4.95 -14.67
N ALA A 522 -31.52 -4.42 -13.47
CA ALA A 522 -30.43 -3.48 -13.24
C ALA A 522 -29.07 -4.13 -13.53
N TYR A 523 -28.85 -5.38 -13.12
CA TYR A 523 -27.61 -6.11 -13.42
C TYR A 523 -27.43 -6.29 -14.94
N ARG A 524 -28.47 -6.80 -15.64
CA ARG A 524 -28.41 -7.00 -17.10
C ARG A 524 -28.19 -5.68 -17.86
N ALA A 525 -28.69 -4.58 -17.34
CA ALA A 525 -28.45 -3.25 -17.94
C ALA A 525 -26.98 -2.82 -17.88
N THR A 526 -26.14 -3.45 -17.05
CA THR A 526 -24.69 -3.19 -16.98
C THR A 526 -23.89 -4.01 -18.01
N LEU A 527 -24.50 -5.05 -18.59
CA LEU A 527 -23.87 -5.94 -19.54
C LEU A 527 -24.15 -5.49 -20.97
N ASP A 528 -23.20 -5.74 -21.87
CA ASP A 528 -23.44 -5.62 -23.31
C ASP A 528 -24.30 -6.79 -23.82
N ARG A 529 -25.01 -6.58 -24.90
CA ARG A 529 -25.84 -7.63 -25.53
C ARG A 529 -25.03 -8.82 -26.04
N THR A 530 -23.74 -8.60 -26.29
CA THR A 530 -22.78 -9.61 -26.74
C THR A 530 -21.92 -10.15 -25.61
N PHE A 531 -22.33 -9.91 -24.35
CA PHE A 531 -21.54 -10.32 -23.18
C PHE A 531 -21.17 -11.80 -23.25
N THR A 532 -19.91 -12.08 -22.95
CA THR A 532 -19.36 -13.42 -22.85
C THR A 532 -18.66 -13.63 -21.51
N GLY A 533 -18.70 -14.86 -21.02
CA GLY A 533 -18.02 -15.25 -19.80
C GLY A 533 -18.96 -15.53 -18.65
N ARG A 534 -18.43 -15.41 -17.43
CA ARG A 534 -19.15 -15.81 -16.22
C ARG A 534 -20.08 -14.69 -15.73
N GLU A 535 -21.39 -14.92 -15.82
CA GLU A 535 -22.39 -14.10 -15.13
C GLU A 535 -22.43 -14.40 -13.63
N GLU A 536 -22.83 -13.41 -12.83
CA GLU A 536 -23.08 -13.65 -11.41
C GLU A 536 -24.40 -14.35 -11.18
N ARG A 537 -24.42 -15.14 -10.12
CA ARG A 537 -25.61 -15.84 -9.64
C ARG A 537 -26.37 -14.95 -8.67
N LEU A 538 -27.32 -14.20 -9.19
CA LEU A 538 -28.14 -13.29 -8.40
C LEU A 538 -29.03 -13.99 -7.37
N GLU A 539 -29.29 -15.29 -7.55
CA GLU A 539 -30.01 -16.12 -6.57
C GLU A 539 -29.20 -16.39 -5.29
N LEU A 540 -27.89 -16.14 -5.30
CA LEU A 540 -27.09 -16.30 -4.10
C LEU A 540 -27.37 -15.15 -3.13
N PRO A 541 -27.56 -15.47 -1.83
CA PRO A 541 -27.84 -14.45 -0.83
C PRO A 541 -26.55 -13.72 -0.45
N PHE A 542 -26.07 -12.86 -1.34
CA PHE A 542 -24.87 -12.06 -1.05
C PHE A 542 -25.13 -11.14 0.14
N THR A 543 -24.24 -11.21 1.11
CA THR A 543 -24.20 -10.31 2.27
C THR A 543 -23.19 -9.18 2.08
N ALA A 544 -22.24 -9.36 1.15
CA ALA A 544 -21.35 -8.34 0.65
C ALA A 544 -20.91 -8.70 -0.78
N TYR A 545 -20.77 -7.69 -1.62
CA TYR A 545 -20.28 -7.84 -2.99
C TYR A 545 -19.70 -6.52 -3.48
N TRP A 546 -18.45 -6.53 -3.93
CA TRP A 546 -17.84 -5.37 -4.58
C TRP A 546 -16.68 -5.78 -5.46
N GLN A 547 -16.42 -4.96 -6.46
CA GLN A 547 -15.36 -5.15 -7.45
C GLN A 547 -14.33 -4.02 -7.32
N GLU A 548 -13.10 -4.37 -6.98
CA GLU A 548 -11.98 -3.44 -6.95
C GLU A 548 -11.25 -3.47 -8.29
N VAL A 549 -11.08 -2.31 -8.94
CA VAL A 549 -10.29 -2.23 -10.16
C VAL A 549 -8.80 -2.27 -9.82
N VAL A 550 -8.13 -3.29 -10.32
CA VAL A 550 -6.68 -3.50 -10.15
C VAL A 550 -5.89 -2.86 -11.29
N ARG A 551 -6.38 -3.02 -12.49
CA ARG A 551 -5.76 -2.54 -13.73
C ARG A 551 -6.83 -2.13 -14.72
N LEU A 552 -6.57 -1.07 -15.49
CA LEU A 552 -7.46 -0.61 -16.52
C LEU A 552 -6.67 0.05 -17.65
N ASP A 553 -6.63 -0.57 -18.80
CA ASP A 553 -5.98 -0.10 -20.02
C ASP A 553 -7.05 0.33 -21.02
N LEU A 554 -7.08 1.61 -21.38
CA LEU A 554 -7.99 2.16 -22.39
C LEU A 554 -7.37 2.06 -23.79
N THR A 555 -8.18 1.75 -24.80
CA THR A 555 -7.78 1.92 -26.20
C THR A 555 -7.61 3.40 -26.54
N ASP A 556 -6.80 3.69 -27.56
CA ASP A 556 -6.46 5.08 -27.93
C ASP A 556 -7.68 5.91 -28.36
N ASP A 557 -8.72 5.26 -28.92
CA ASP A 557 -9.99 5.90 -29.25
C ASP A 557 -10.93 6.10 -28.03
N GLY A 558 -10.55 5.62 -26.86
CA GLY A 558 -11.32 5.70 -25.62
C GLY A 558 -12.67 4.98 -25.65
N ARG A 559 -12.88 4.04 -26.60
CA ARG A 559 -14.15 3.32 -26.75
C ARG A 559 -14.17 1.93 -26.16
N ARG A 560 -13.02 1.37 -25.86
CA ARG A 560 -12.84 0.06 -25.25
C ARG A 560 -11.84 0.15 -24.11
N ALA A 561 -12.03 -0.68 -23.11
CA ALA A 561 -11.07 -0.86 -22.04
C ALA A 561 -10.90 -2.33 -21.71
N GLU A 562 -9.68 -2.72 -21.38
CA GLU A 562 -9.35 -4.02 -20.85
C GLU A 562 -8.79 -3.85 -19.43
N GLY A 563 -9.18 -4.71 -18.52
CA GLY A 563 -8.79 -4.55 -17.14
C GLY A 563 -8.73 -5.85 -16.36
N VAL A 564 -8.36 -5.70 -15.11
CA VAL A 564 -8.44 -6.73 -14.09
C VAL A 564 -9.21 -6.15 -12.92
N VAL A 565 -10.19 -6.89 -12.45
CA VAL A 565 -10.94 -6.57 -11.24
C VAL A 565 -10.73 -7.67 -10.20
N LEU A 566 -10.61 -7.27 -8.96
CA LEU A 566 -10.57 -8.13 -7.79
C LEU A 566 -11.99 -8.19 -7.22
N LEU A 567 -12.56 -9.38 -7.18
CA LEU A 567 -13.89 -9.59 -6.65
C LEU A 567 -13.82 -9.93 -5.16
N HIS A 568 -14.62 -9.24 -4.39
CA HIS A 568 -14.90 -9.55 -3.00
C HIS A 568 -16.38 -9.90 -2.86
N ALA A 569 -16.68 -11.14 -2.51
CA ALA A 569 -18.07 -11.62 -2.40
C ALA A 569 -18.27 -12.44 -1.13
N ARG A 570 -19.44 -12.30 -0.52
CA ARG A 570 -19.86 -13.01 0.67
C ARG A 570 -21.29 -13.48 0.54
N THR A 571 -21.58 -14.66 1.02
CA THR A 571 -22.93 -15.16 1.14
C THR A 571 -23.25 -15.55 2.58
N ALA A 572 -24.53 -15.65 2.92
CA ALA A 572 -24.94 -16.05 4.25
C ALA A 572 -24.47 -17.46 4.63
N ASP A 573 -24.38 -18.35 3.65
CA ASP A 573 -24.06 -19.76 3.84
C ASP A 573 -22.57 -20.10 3.66
N ALA A 574 -21.81 -19.23 3.01
CA ALA A 574 -20.38 -19.43 2.82
C ALA A 574 -19.62 -18.49 3.76
N PRO A 575 -19.05 -19.03 4.83
CA PRO A 575 -18.14 -18.26 5.61
C PRO A 575 -16.97 -17.94 4.70
N PHE A 576 -16.91 -16.71 4.28
CA PHE A 576 -15.70 -16.05 3.94
C PHE A 576 -14.64 -16.86 3.19
N ALA A 577 -14.76 -16.97 1.94
CA ALA A 577 -13.61 -17.09 1.10
C ALA A 577 -13.49 -15.78 0.34
N ASP A 578 -12.97 -14.74 0.99
CA ASP A 578 -12.42 -13.63 0.25
C ASP A 578 -10.96 -13.93 0.00
N ASP A 579 -10.76 -14.87 -0.86
CA ASP A 579 -9.47 -15.17 -1.44
C ASP A 579 -9.11 -14.18 -2.55
N GLY A 580 -9.94 -13.16 -2.76
CA GLY A 580 -9.74 -12.14 -3.77
C GLY A 580 -9.65 -12.73 -5.17
N GLN A 581 -10.75 -13.24 -5.70
CA GLN A 581 -10.79 -13.78 -7.05
C GLN A 581 -10.61 -12.70 -8.09
N LEU A 582 -9.58 -12.82 -8.94
CA LEU A 582 -9.32 -11.90 -10.04
C LEU A 582 -10.09 -12.32 -11.30
N PHE A 583 -10.60 -11.31 -12.00
CA PHE A 583 -11.23 -11.44 -13.30
C PHE A 583 -10.58 -10.51 -14.31
N ALA A 584 -10.23 -11.05 -15.46
CA ALA A 584 -9.97 -10.25 -16.65
C ALA A 584 -11.32 -9.77 -17.20
N VAL A 585 -11.43 -8.48 -17.44
CA VAL A 585 -12.67 -7.83 -17.87
C VAL A 585 -12.46 -6.98 -19.11
N VAL A 586 -13.50 -6.89 -19.92
CA VAL A 586 -13.51 -6.03 -21.11
C VAL A 586 -14.75 -5.16 -21.05
N PHE A 587 -14.55 -3.87 -21.29
CA PHE A 587 -15.60 -2.88 -21.35
C PHE A 587 -15.67 -2.24 -22.75
N ALA A 588 -16.87 -1.86 -23.18
CA ALA A 588 -17.08 -1.07 -24.37
C ALA A 588 -18.01 0.10 -24.08
N ARG A 589 -17.79 1.21 -24.76
CA ARG A 589 -18.59 2.43 -24.64
C ARG A 589 -19.76 2.38 -25.63
N ALA A 590 -20.96 2.25 -25.10
CA ALA A 590 -22.21 2.37 -25.85
C ALA A 590 -22.72 3.83 -25.86
N ALA A 591 -23.83 4.09 -26.54
CA ALA A 591 -24.45 5.42 -26.58
C ALA A 591 -24.88 5.91 -25.19
N GLU A 592 -25.29 4.99 -24.32
CA GLU A 592 -25.81 5.26 -22.97
C GLU A 592 -24.77 5.13 -21.85
N GLY A 593 -23.49 4.96 -22.18
CA GLY A 593 -22.40 4.78 -21.22
C GLY A 593 -21.60 3.49 -21.43
N TRP A 594 -20.81 3.12 -20.44
CA TRP A 594 -20.01 1.90 -20.49
C TRP A 594 -20.86 0.65 -20.26
N ARG A 595 -20.45 -0.48 -20.87
CA ARG A 595 -21.01 -1.81 -20.66
C ARG A 595 -19.89 -2.83 -20.53
N MET A 596 -20.08 -3.84 -19.69
CA MET A 596 -19.15 -4.97 -19.63
C MET A 596 -19.43 -5.93 -20.79
N VAL A 597 -18.39 -6.27 -21.54
CA VAL A 597 -18.47 -7.14 -22.74
C VAL A 597 -17.98 -8.55 -22.44
N ALA A 598 -16.98 -8.69 -21.57
CA ALA A 598 -16.46 -9.99 -21.18
C ALA A 598 -15.95 -9.98 -19.73
N ARG A 599 -16.02 -11.15 -19.09
CA ARG A 599 -15.50 -11.38 -17.73
C ARG A 599 -15.05 -12.84 -17.57
N GLU A 600 -13.77 -13.06 -17.37
CA GLU A 600 -13.19 -14.39 -17.24
C GLU A 600 -12.28 -14.45 -15.99
N PRO A 601 -12.31 -15.54 -15.21
CA PRO A 601 -11.37 -15.74 -14.11
C PRO A 601 -9.93 -15.67 -14.58
N THR A 602 -9.08 -15.02 -13.81
CA THR A 602 -7.65 -14.93 -14.10
C THR A 602 -6.83 -15.09 -12.82
N LEU A 603 -5.54 -15.30 -12.99
CA LEU A 603 -4.57 -15.34 -11.88
C LEU A 603 -3.36 -14.46 -12.25
N PRO A 604 -2.74 -13.82 -11.26
CA PRO A 604 -1.49 -13.12 -11.52
C PRO A 604 -0.42 -14.15 -11.93
N ARG A 605 0.41 -13.75 -12.89
CA ARG A 605 1.61 -14.52 -13.26
C ARG A 605 2.81 -13.75 -12.76
N LEU A 606 3.46 -14.26 -11.74
CA LEU A 606 4.70 -13.70 -11.26
C LEU A 606 5.86 -14.18 -12.13
N THR A 607 6.64 -13.24 -12.62
CA THR A 607 7.85 -13.53 -13.40
C THR A 607 8.97 -13.98 -12.46
N LEU A 608 9.83 -14.86 -12.96
CA LEU A 608 11.08 -15.22 -12.29
C LEU A 608 12.17 -14.21 -12.67
N PRO A 609 13.16 -14.00 -11.81
CA PRO A 609 14.31 -13.19 -12.18
C PRO A 609 15.03 -13.80 -13.38
N PRO A 610 15.60 -12.97 -14.27
CA PRO A 610 16.50 -13.48 -15.30
C PRO A 610 17.72 -14.14 -14.63
N PRO A 611 18.34 -15.12 -15.29
CA PRO A 611 19.57 -15.71 -14.77
C PRO A 611 20.64 -14.63 -14.58
N ALA A 612 21.50 -14.80 -13.58
CA ALA A 612 22.67 -13.96 -13.47
C ALA A 612 23.51 -14.10 -14.74
N GLU A 613 23.86 -13.00 -15.36
CA GLU A 613 24.75 -13.03 -16.51
C GLU A 613 26.10 -13.60 -16.06
N SER A 614 26.60 -14.55 -16.81
CA SER A 614 27.96 -15.04 -16.59
C SER A 614 28.94 -13.91 -16.94
N ARG A 615 29.64 -13.42 -15.97
CA ARG A 615 30.66 -12.37 -16.10
C ARG A 615 31.95 -12.88 -16.64
#